data_67ffc4e62b718b4a03f33581290541cb
#
_entry.id   67ffc4e62b718b4a03f33581290541cb
#
_cell.length_a   1.000
_cell.length_b   1.000
_cell.length_c   1.000
_cell.angle_alpha   90.00
_cell.angle_beta   90.00
_cell.angle_gamma   90.00
#
_symmetry.space_group_name_H-M   'P 1'
#
loop_
_entity.id
_entity.type
_entity.pdbx_description
1 polymer ?
#
loop_
_entity_poly.entity_id
_entity_poly.type
_entity_poly.pdbx_seq_one_letter_code
_entity_poly.pdbx_strand_id
1 'polypeptide(L)'
;YYVIDKRSPPHKNVEKYVKHVIDFMSVKHMLYIMSMSICISSDSKSHLYAWRTKPSLVKRAIGKKKELFLQHGVTALKQVHQLFGKNGTSSMEYFVTTGRVEQEIAINELGYNEKTAPITGFARWDVLEDKQSDKEKFILLMPTWRSWLEEVSDNQFLVSDYYKKYSSLLQSPRLNQ
;
A
#
# COMPACT_ATOMS: atom_id res chain seq x y z
N TYR A 1 1.86 -0.55 19.68
CA TYR A 1 2.39 -1.89 19.38
C TYR A 1 2.53 -2.06 17.87
N TYR A 2 3.63 -2.64 17.43
CA TYR A 2 3.91 -2.94 16.04
C TYR A 2 3.83 -4.45 15.81
N VAL A 3 3.09 -4.88 14.80
CA VAL A 3 2.93 -6.30 14.47
C VAL A 3 3.76 -6.63 13.25
N ILE A 4 4.63 -7.62 13.34
CA ILE A 4 5.49 -8.08 12.24
C ILE A 4 5.81 -9.57 12.40
N ASP A 5 5.95 -10.30 11.30
CA ASP A 5 6.41 -11.70 11.33
C ASP A 5 7.90 -11.72 11.72
N LYS A 6 8.22 -12.43 12.79
CA LYS A 6 9.61 -12.60 13.26
C LYS A 6 10.54 -13.20 12.23
N ARG A 7 10.02 -13.93 11.26
CA ARG A 7 10.79 -14.54 10.17
C ARG A 7 11.07 -13.55 9.04
N SER A 8 10.40 -12.40 9.03
CA SER A 8 10.58 -11.41 7.97
C SER A 8 11.93 -10.70 8.10
N PRO A 9 12.65 -10.45 6.98
CA PRO A 9 13.94 -9.77 7.01
C PRO A 9 13.93 -8.40 7.73
N PRO A 10 12.86 -7.56 7.60
CA PRO A 10 12.82 -6.25 8.27
C PRO A 10 12.59 -6.32 9.77
N HIS A 11 12.29 -7.48 10.38
CA HIS A 11 12.00 -7.61 11.81
C HIS A 11 13.10 -6.98 12.69
N LYS A 12 14.37 -7.33 12.45
CA LYS A 12 15.52 -6.80 13.20
C LYS A 12 15.67 -5.28 13.10
N ASN A 13 15.24 -4.70 11.99
CA ASN A 13 15.24 -3.25 11.82
C ASN A 13 14.13 -2.59 12.61
N VAL A 14 12.94 -3.17 12.64
CA VAL A 14 11.81 -2.67 13.41
C VAL A 14 12.11 -2.66 14.90
N GLU A 15 12.73 -3.71 15.44
CA GLU A 15 13.09 -3.79 16.87
C GLU A 15 14.03 -2.69 17.34
N LYS A 16 14.83 -2.10 16.45
CA LYS A 16 15.70 -0.96 16.78
C LYS A 16 14.93 0.31 17.11
N TYR A 17 13.75 0.49 16.52
CA TYR A 17 12.98 1.73 16.61
C TYR A 17 11.68 1.57 17.41
N VAL A 18 11.18 0.33 17.56
CA VAL A 18 9.90 0.06 18.20
C VAL A 18 10.06 -0.79 19.44
N LYS A 19 9.74 -0.20 20.59
CA LYS A 19 9.86 -0.85 21.90
C LYS A 19 8.91 -2.04 22.09
N HIS A 20 7.72 -2.01 21.47
CA HIS A 20 6.69 -3.01 21.69
C HIS A 20 6.34 -3.69 20.37
N VAL A 21 7.04 -4.77 20.08
CA VAL A 21 6.82 -5.60 18.89
C VAL A 21 6.01 -6.84 19.26
N ILE A 22 5.06 -7.21 18.41
CA ILE A 22 4.22 -8.40 18.53
C ILE A 22 4.44 -9.26 17.31
N ASP A 23 4.67 -10.55 17.52
CA ASP A 23 4.82 -11.50 16.43
C ASP A 23 3.50 -11.75 15.71
N PHE A 24 3.50 -11.63 14.39
CA PHE A 24 2.34 -11.83 13.55
C PHE A 24 1.78 -13.26 13.74
N MET A 25 0.46 -13.39 13.84
CA MET A 25 -0.26 -14.66 14.08
C MET A 25 -0.01 -15.32 15.42
N SER A 26 0.70 -14.70 16.36
CA SER A 26 0.81 -15.21 17.73
C SER A 26 -0.51 -15.08 18.51
N VAL A 27 -0.63 -15.81 19.61
CA VAL A 27 -1.77 -15.66 20.55
C VAL A 27 -1.84 -14.23 21.08
N LYS A 28 -0.68 -13.62 21.37
CA LYS A 28 -0.60 -12.21 21.78
C LYS A 28 -1.17 -11.28 20.70
N HIS A 29 -0.84 -11.50 19.41
CA HIS A 29 -1.40 -10.74 18.32
C HIS A 29 -2.94 -10.82 18.30
N MET A 30 -3.50 -12.02 18.44
CA MET A 30 -4.95 -12.23 18.48
C MET A 30 -5.61 -11.49 19.66
N LEU A 31 -5.02 -11.54 20.85
CA LEU A 31 -5.54 -10.82 22.03
C LEU A 31 -5.53 -9.30 21.81
N TYR A 32 -4.47 -8.77 21.20
CA TYR A 32 -4.39 -7.33 20.89
C TYR A 32 -5.39 -6.91 19.81
N ILE A 33 -5.62 -7.74 18.78
CA ILE A 33 -6.69 -7.51 17.82
C ILE A 33 -8.06 -7.42 18.51
N MET A 34 -8.33 -8.30 19.44
CA MET A 34 -9.62 -8.32 20.15
C MET A 34 -9.80 -7.07 21.03
N SER A 35 -8.74 -6.58 21.65
CA SER A 35 -8.75 -5.46 22.60
C SER A 35 -8.48 -4.09 22.00
N MET A 36 -7.89 -3.98 20.78
CA MET A 36 -7.55 -2.70 20.18
C MET A 36 -8.79 -1.83 19.93
N SER A 37 -8.63 -0.52 20.06
CA SER A 37 -9.65 0.48 19.70
C SER A 37 -9.51 0.96 18.26
N ILE A 38 -8.27 1.09 17.78
CA ILE A 38 -7.94 1.56 16.44
C ILE A 38 -6.80 0.70 15.87
N CYS A 39 -6.85 0.45 14.58
CA CYS A 39 -5.78 -0.11 13.78
C CYS A 39 -5.16 0.98 12.91
N ILE A 40 -3.85 1.00 12.81
CA ILE A 40 -3.10 1.84 11.86
C ILE A 40 -2.40 0.89 10.90
N SER A 41 -2.69 0.99 9.62
CA SER A 41 -2.17 0.07 8.61
C SER A 41 -1.94 0.78 7.27
N SER A 42 -0.93 0.34 6.53
CA SER A 42 -0.73 0.73 5.13
C SER A 42 -1.52 -0.16 4.15
N ASP A 43 -2.23 -1.17 4.67
CA ASP A 43 -3.08 -2.07 3.90
C ASP A 43 -4.46 -2.19 4.56
N SER A 44 -5.41 -2.86 3.89
CA SER A 44 -6.77 -3.00 4.41
C SER A 44 -6.84 -3.92 5.64
N LYS A 45 -7.90 -3.80 6.44
CA LYS A 45 -8.19 -4.66 7.61
C LYS A 45 -8.09 -6.15 7.33
N SER A 46 -8.34 -6.56 6.08
CA SER A 46 -8.26 -7.97 5.69
C SER A 46 -6.85 -8.55 5.82
N HIS A 47 -5.81 -7.71 5.84
CA HIS A 47 -4.41 -8.12 5.97
C HIS A 47 -3.90 -8.13 7.41
N LEU A 48 -4.69 -7.71 8.38
CA LEU A 48 -4.30 -7.72 9.79
C LEU A 48 -4.05 -9.12 10.35
N TYR A 49 -4.60 -10.15 9.71
CA TYR A 49 -4.40 -11.56 10.10
C TYR A 49 -4.68 -12.52 8.93
N ALA A 50 -4.09 -13.71 8.98
CA ALA A 50 -4.16 -14.67 7.86
C ALA A 50 -5.52 -15.38 7.72
N TRP A 51 -6.37 -15.43 8.74
CA TRP A 51 -7.69 -16.11 8.70
C TRP A 51 -8.81 -15.27 8.11
N ARG A 52 -8.49 -14.44 7.15
CA ARG A 52 -9.41 -13.48 6.54
C ARG A 52 -10.54 -14.10 5.71
N THR A 53 -10.37 -15.34 5.26
CA THR A 53 -11.34 -16.00 4.35
C THR A 53 -12.47 -16.73 5.07
N LYS A 54 -12.28 -17.10 6.35
CA LYS A 54 -13.30 -17.84 7.11
C LYS A 54 -14.07 -16.92 8.04
N PRO A 55 -15.42 -17.06 8.14
CA PRO A 55 -16.19 -16.40 9.18
C PRO A 55 -15.64 -16.81 10.56
N SER A 56 -15.21 -15.86 11.36
CA SER A 56 -14.67 -16.14 12.69
C SER A 56 -14.98 -14.97 13.63
N LEU A 57 -14.92 -15.23 14.95
CA LEU A 57 -15.04 -14.17 15.96
C LEU A 57 -14.01 -13.07 15.76
N VAL A 58 -12.77 -13.44 15.35
CA VAL A 58 -11.69 -12.50 15.06
C VAL A 58 -12.06 -11.59 13.87
N LYS A 59 -12.57 -12.16 12.78
CA LYS A 59 -13.02 -11.37 11.62
C LYS A 59 -14.13 -10.39 12.00
N ARG A 60 -15.10 -10.83 12.79
CA ARG A 60 -16.19 -9.98 13.29
C ARG A 60 -15.68 -8.87 14.21
N ALA A 61 -14.72 -9.19 15.10
CA ALA A 61 -14.09 -8.22 15.98
C ALA A 61 -13.33 -7.14 15.19
N ILE A 62 -12.51 -7.53 14.21
CA ILE A 62 -11.75 -6.62 13.35
C ILE A 62 -12.69 -5.71 12.57
N GLY A 63 -13.77 -6.25 11.99
CA GLY A 63 -14.73 -5.46 11.22
C GLY A 63 -15.36 -4.31 12.00
N LYS A 64 -15.43 -4.41 13.34
CA LYS A 64 -15.96 -3.37 14.24
C LYS A 64 -14.93 -2.33 14.67
N LYS A 65 -13.64 -2.54 14.36
CA LYS A 65 -12.57 -1.63 14.79
C LYS A 65 -12.41 -0.48 13.82
N LYS A 66 -12.04 0.68 14.37
CA LYS A 66 -11.65 1.83 13.55
C LYS A 66 -10.34 1.55 12.85
N GLU A 67 -10.20 2.01 11.63
CA GLU A 67 -8.97 1.91 10.87
C GLU A 67 -8.53 3.28 10.39
N LEU A 68 -7.24 3.55 10.61
CA LEU A 68 -6.52 4.63 9.97
C LEU A 68 -5.64 4.02 8.88
N PHE A 69 -6.00 4.28 7.65
CA PHE A 69 -5.33 3.76 6.48
C PHE A 69 -4.25 4.75 6.02
N LEU A 70 -2.98 4.36 6.21
CA LEU A 70 -1.82 5.17 5.83
C LEU A 70 -1.54 5.14 4.33
N GLN A 71 -2.21 4.25 3.59
CA GLN A 71 -1.97 3.97 2.19
C GLN A 71 -0.58 3.38 1.87
N HIS A 72 -0.47 2.78 0.70
CA HIS A 72 0.77 2.27 0.13
C HIS A 72 1.10 2.90 -1.22
N GLY A 73 0.24 3.76 -1.74
CA GLY A 73 0.41 4.49 -3.00
C GLY A 73 -0.67 5.57 -3.16
N VAL A 74 -0.39 6.61 -3.91
CA VAL A 74 -1.34 7.70 -4.19
C VAL A 74 -2.55 7.15 -4.96
N THR A 75 -3.74 7.44 -4.47
CA THR A 75 -5.00 7.08 -5.13
C THR A 75 -5.40 8.22 -6.06
N ALA A 76 -5.06 8.10 -7.35
CA ALA A 76 -5.37 9.14 -8.32
C ALA A 76 -6.08 8.61 -9.57
N LEU A 77 -5.46 7.70 -10.31
CA LEU A 77 -5.95 7.27 -11.62
C LEU A 77 -6.63 5.90 -11.62
N LYS A 78 -6.70 5.23 -10.47
CA LYS A 78 -7.29 3.90 -10.34
C LYS A 78 -8.69 4.01 -9.73
N GLN A 79 -9.66 3.41 -10.37
CA GLN A 79 -11.02 3.31 -9.83
C GLN A 79 -11.04 2.35 -8.64
N VAL A 80 -11.06 2.88 -7.42
CA VAL A 80 -11.00 2.10 -6.17
C VAL A 80 -12.24 2.30 -5.28
N HIS A 81 -13.27 2.98 -5.76
CA HIS A 81 -14.47 3.31 -4.99
C HIS A 81 -15.20 2.07 -4.44
N GLN A 82 -15.26 0.98 -5.21
CA GLN A 82 -15.88 -0.28 -4.76
C GLN A 82 -15.08 -0.95 -3.62
N LEU A 83 -13.78 -0.73 -3.56
CA LEU A 83 -12.90 -1.30 -2.55
C LEU A 83 -12.73 -0.36 -1.35
N PHE A 84 -12.24 0.84 -1.58
CA PHE A 84 -11.84 1.79 -0.55
C PHE A 84 -12.83 2.93 -0.32
N GLY A 85 -13.88 3.05 -1.12
CA GLY A 85 -14.95 4.01 -0.86
C GLY A 85 -15.60 3.78 0.51
N LYS A 86 -16.25 4.81 1.06
CA LYS A 86 -16.90 4.75 2.38
C LYS A 86 -17.93 3.62 2.49
N ASN A 87 -18.54 3.26 1.37
CA ASN A 87 -19.48 2.15 1.25
C ASN A 87 -18.83 0.91 0.56
N GLY A 88 -17.52 0.90 0.39
CA GLY A 88 -16.78 -0.18 -0.25
C GLY A 88 -16.55 -1.37 0.68
N THR A 89 -16.07 -2.47 0.10
CA THR A 89 -15.83 -3.73 0.82
C THR A 89 -14.71 -3.65 1.86
N SER A 90 -13.81 -2.69 1.73
CA SER A 90 -12.69 -2.40 2.64
C SER A 90 -12.71 -0.95 3.09
N SER A 91 -13.88 -0.42 3.43
CA SER A 91 -14.02 0.96 3.93
C SER A 91 -13.27 1.16 5.25
N MET A 92 -12.63 2.32 5.39
CA MET A 92 -11.85 2.72 6.54
C MET A 92 -12.52 3.88 7.28
N GLU A 93 -12.17 4.06 8.55
CA GLU A 93 -12.62 5.24 9.30
C GLU A 93 -11.91 6.50 8.83
N TYR A 94 -10.58 6.39 8.70
CA TYR A 94 -9.72 7.48 8.22
C TYR A 94 -8.89 7.02 7.03
N PHE A 95 -8.92 7.83 5.98
CA PHE A 95 -8.19 7.61 4.73
C PHE A 95 -7.15 8.74 4.57
N VAL A 96 -5.91 8.49 4.94
CA VAL A 96 -4.83 9.49 4.83
C VAL A 96 -4.59 9.84 3.36
N THR A 97 -4.41 11.11 3.08
CA THR A 97 -4.13 11.61 1.73
C THR A 97 -2.78 12.33 1.66
N THR A 98 -2.18 12.34 0.48
CA THR A 98 -0.85 12.91 0.26
C THR A 98 -0.87 14.40 -0.06
N GLY A 99 -2.02 14.91 -0.48
CA GLY A 99 -2.17 16.30 -0.86
C GLY A 99 -3.62 16.65 -1.19
N ARG A 100 -3.86 17.92 -1.53
CA ARG A 100 -5.20 18.45 -1.77
C ARG A 100 -5.94 17.72 -2.89
N VAL A 101 -5.27 17.43 -4.00
CA VAL A 101 -5.90 16.75 -5.14
C VAL A 101 -6.41 15.36 -4.74
N GLU A 102 -5.62 14.59 -4.00
CA GLU A 102 -6.04 13.28 -3.52
C GLU A 102 -7.15 13.38 -2.47
N GLN A 103 -7.12 14.39 -1.62
CA GLN A 103 -8.21 14.65 -0.68
C GLN A 103 -9.53 14.97 -1.40
N GLU A 104 -9.48 15.77 -2.45
CA GLU A 104 -10.65 16.08 -3.28
C GLU A 104 -11.23 14.82 -3.94
N ILE A 105 -10.36 13.91 -4.44
CA ILE A 105 -10.78 12.59 -4.94
C ILE A 105 -11.43 11.76 -3.82
N ALA A 106 -10.82 11.72 -2.65
CA ALA A 106 -11.36 10.98 -1.50
C ALA A 106 -12.74 11.51 -1.08
N ILE A 107 -12.96 12.81 -1.14
CA ILE A 107 -14.24 13.45 -0.79
C ILE A 107 -15.28 13.20 -1.90
N ASN A 108 -14.95 13.53 -3.13
CA ASN A 108 -15.92 13.57 -4.23
C ASN A 108 -16.26 12.19 -4.78
N GLU A 109 -15.28 11.26 -4.81
CA GLU A 109 -15.44 9.96 -5.43
C GLU A 109 -15.56 8.81 -4.41
N LEU A 110 -14.86 8.92 -3.26
CA LEU A 110 -14.83 7.84 -2.28
C LEU A 110 -15.79 8.04 -1.11
N GLY A 111 -16.42 9.22 -0.99
CA GLY A 111 -17.44 9.53 0.02
C GLY A 111 -16.89 9.82 1.42
N TYR A 112 -15.62 10.17 1.54
CA TYR A 112 -15.03 10.69 2.78
C TYR A 112 -15.36 12.18 2.96
N ASN A 113 -14.89 12.79 4.03
CA ASN A 113 -14.93 14.23 4.25
C ASN A 113 -13.55 14.71 4.75
N GLU A 114 -13.35 16.02 4.87
CA GLU A 114 -12.07 16.59 5.28
C GLU A 114 -11.54 16.03 6.61
N LYS A 115 -12.43 15.74 7.57
CA LYS A 115 -12.04 15.18 8.88
C LYS A 115 -11.61 13.72 8.79
N THR A 116 -12.17 12.97 7.84
CA THR A 116 -11.90 11.54 7.66
C THR A 116 -10.90 11.26 6.55
N ALA A 117 -10.55 12.26 5.74
CA ALA A 117 -9.50 12.22 4.73
C ALA A 117 -8.42 13.30 4.98
N PRO A 118 -7.67 13.24 6.11
CA PRO A 118 -6.68 14.25 6.43
C PRO A 118 -5.49 14.21 5.46
N ILE A 119 -4.92 15.38 5.17
CA ILE A 119 -3.67 15.51 4.38
C ILE A 119 -2.50 15.39 5.35
N THR A 120 -1.71 14.32 5.24
CA THR A 120 -0.51 14.11 6.05
C THR A 120 0.73 13.82 5.21
N GLY A 121 0.58 13.50 3.94
CA GLY A 121 1.66 12.91 3.15
C GLY A 121 1.93 11.45 3.53
N PHE A 122 2.93 10.86 2.90
CA PHE A 122 3.43 9.54 3.28
C PHE A 122 4.67 9.68 4.17
N ALA A 123 4.69 9.01 5.32
CA ALA A 123 5.85 9.00 6.23
C ALA A 123 7.17 8.58 5.54
N ARG A 124 7.10 7.74 4.52
CA ARG A 124 8.27 7.35 3.73
C ARG A 124 8.90 8.49 2.92
N TRP A 125 8.16 9.58 2.70
CA TRP A 125 8.71 10.76 2.00
C TRP A 125 9.61 11.60 2.90
N ASP A 126 9.45 11.51 4.22
CA ASP A 126 10.24 12.28 5.19
C ASP A 126 11.74 11.90 5.15
N VAL A 127 12.05 10.72 4.63
CA VAL A 127 13.44 10.21 4.49
C VAL A 127 13.98 10.31 3.06
N LEU A 128 13.22 10.90 2.13
CA LEU A 128 13.71 11.16 0.79
C LEU A 128 14.66 12.36 0.80
N GLU A 129 15.84 12.13 0.30
CA GLU A 129 16.84 13.17 0.09
C GLU A 129 16.92 13.49 -1.40
N ASP A 130 16.95 14.78 -1.73
CA ASP A 130 17.28 15.21 -3.08
C ASP A 130 18.80 15.08 -3.28
N LYS A 131 19.19 13.98 -3.89
CA LYS A 131 20.59 13.73 -4.28
C LYS A 131 20.83 14.16 -5.72
N GLN A 132 20.38 15.37 -6.08
CA GLN A 132 20.60 15.89 -7.42
C GLN A 132 22.07 15.75 -7.81
N SER A 133 22.31 14.92 -8.82
CA SER A 133 23.57 14.88 -9.50
C SER A 133 23.48 15.83 -10.70
N ASP A 134 24.02 17.03 -10.56
CA ASP A 134 24.08 18.03 -11.65
C ASP A 134 24.91 17.52 -12.86
N LYS A 135 25.56 16.38 -12.71
CA LYS A 135 26.49 15.81 -13.69
C LYS A 135 25.89 14.75 -14.60
N GLU A 136 24.81 14.11 -14.18
CA GLU A 136 24.24 12.99 -14.93
C GLU A 136 22.72 13.15 -15.09
N LYS A 137 22.24 12.94 -16.30
CA LYS A 137 20.81 12.92 -16.59
C LYS A 137 20.31 11.47 -16.55
N PHE A 138 19.32 11.20 -15.72
CA PHE A 138 18.72 9.89 -15.63
C PHE A 138 17.28 9.88 -16.14
N ILE A 139 16.91 8.85 -16.88
CA ILE A 139 15.53 8.56 -17.24
C ILE A 139 15.08 7.35 -16.43
N LEU A 140 14.19 7.57 -15.47
CA LEU A 140 13.59 6.48 -14.71
C LEU A 140 12.41 5.86 -15.47
N LEU A 141 12.58 4.63 -15.95
CA LEU A 141 11.50 3.87 -16.59
C LEU A 141 10.90 2.89 -15.58
N MET A 142 9.73 3.20 -15.06
CA MET A 142 8.97 2.38 -14.11
C MET A 142 7.59 2.00 -14.68
N PRO A 143 7.52 1.02 -15.57
CA PRO A 143 6.24 0.60 -16.13
C PRO A 143 5.37 -0.05 -15.05
N THR A 144 4.08 0.26 -15.06
CA THR A 144 3.12 -0.32 -14.13
C THR A 144 2.95 -1.82 -14.42
N TRP A 145 2.90 -2.60 -13.36
CA TRP A 145 2.50 -4.00 -13.37
C TRP A 145 1.21 -4.25 -14.19
N ARG A 146 1.15 -5.39 -14.87
CA ARG A 146 0.05 -5.80 -15.72
C ARG A 146 -0.47 -7.16 -15.31
N SER A 147 -1.73 -7.25 -14.88
CA SER A 147 -2.35 -8.49 -14.40
C SER A 147 -2.31 -9.62 -15.44
N TRP A 148 -2.43 -9.31 -16.72
CA TRP A 148 -2.38 -10.31 -17.80
C TRP A 148 -0.98 -10.85 -18.11
N LEU A 149 0.05 -10.36 -17.42
CA LEU A 149 1.44 -10.85 -17.53
C LEU A 149 1.90 -11.59 -16.27
N GLU A 150 1.04 -11.77 -15.27
CA GLU A 150 1.42 -12.38 -13.97
C GLU A 150 1.75 -13.86 -14.07
N GLU A 151 1.00 -14.60 -14.88
CA GLU A 151 1.10 -16.06 -14.96
C GLU A 151 1.64 -16.55 -16.32
N VAL A 152 2.22 -15.64 -17.11
CA VAL A 152 2.80 -16.02 -18.41
C VAL A 152 4.22 -16.54 -18.24
N SER A 153 4.62 -17.53 -19.06
CA SER A 153 6.00 -17.98 -19.12
C SER A 153 6.94 -16.92 -19.70
N ASP A 154 8.24 -17.04 -19.46
CA ASP A 154 9.25 -16.13 -19.99
C ASP A 154 9.16 -16.02 -21.53
N ASN A 155 8.93 -17.14 -22.22
CA ASN A 155 8.78 -17.14 -23.67
C ASN A 155 7.56 -16.35 -24.14
N GLN A 156 6.44 -16.45 -23.44
CA GLN A 156 5.23 -15.69 -23.74
C GLN A 156 5.43 -14.20 -23.41
N PHE A 157 6.15 -13.88 -22.33
CA PHE A 157 6.49 -12.51 -22.00
C PHE A 157 7.36 -11.87 -23.09
N LEU A 158 8.41 -12.54 -23.54
CA LEU A 158 9.34 -12.03 -24.58
C LEU A 158 8.67 -11.74 -25.93
N VAL A 159 7.59 -12.45 -26.27
CA VAL A 159 6.86 -12.19 -27.51
C VAL A 159 5.71 -11.20 -27.34
N SER A 160 5.41 -10.75 -26.11
CA SER A 160 4.33 -9.83 -25.81
C SER A 160 4.59 -8.44 -26.42
N ASP A 161 3.52 -7.74 -26.79
CA ASP A 161 3.61 -6.35 -27.24
C ASP A 161 4.17 -5.43 -26.16
N TYR A 162 3.93 -5.77 -24.89
CA TYR A 162 4.47 -5.04 -23.76
C TYR A 162 6.00 -5.08 -23.75
N TYR A 163 6.60 -6.27 -23.81
CA TYR A 163 8.05 -6.44 -23.86
C TYR A 163 8.65 -5.79 -25.12
N LYS A 164 8.06 -6.02 -26.30
CA LYS A 164 8.53 -5.46 -27.55
C LYS A 164 8.58 -3.94 -27.56
N LYS A 165 7.55 -3.29 -27.03
CA LYS A 165 7.47 -1.82 -26.95
C LYS A 165 8.55 -1.24 -26.05
N TYR A 166 8.76 -1.82 -24.85
CA TYR A 166 9.81 -1.36 -23.94
C TYR A 166 11.21 -1.66 -24.45
N SER A 167 11.44 -2.83 -25.04
CA SER A 167 12.71 -3.19 -25.66
C SER A 167 13.05 -2.23 -26.81
N SER A 168 12.08 -1.91 -27.66
CA SER A 168 12.26 -0.95 -28.75
C SER A 168 12.59 0.46 -28.23
N LEU A 169 11.92 0.89 -27.14
CA LEU A 169 12.21 2.17 -26.50
C LEU A 169 13.65 2.22 -25.97
N LEU A 170 14.07 1.19 -25.22
CA LEU A 170 15.42 1.13 -24.63
C LEU A 170 16.53 1.01 -25.68
N GLN A 171 16.24 0.43 -26.82
CA GLN A 171 17.18 0.32 -27.95
C GLN A 171 17.17 1.55 -28.87
N SER A 172 16.33 2.54 -28.58
CA SER A 172 16.23 3.74 -29.39
C SER A 172 17.55 4.52 -29.42
N PRO A 173 18.11 4.83 -30.60
CA PRO A 173 19.32 5.64 -30.69
C PRO A 173 19.20 7.02 -30.04
N ARG A 174 17.99 7.55 -29.93
CA ARG A 174 17.71 8.86 -29.28
C ARG A 174 17.85 8.81 -27.75
N LEU A 175 17.80 7.63 -27.13
CA LEU A 175 18.01 7.49 -25.68
C LEU A 175 19.47 7.20 -25.33
N ASN A 176 20.27 6.77 -26.31
CA ASN A 176 21.65 6.38 -26.13
C ASN A 176 22.63 7.46 -26.63
N GLN A 177 22.14 8.66 -26.92
CA GLN A 177 22.90 9.88 -27.22
C GLN A 177 22.99 10.78 -26.00
#